data_3e5e16bf9cc79d7eb137fd5328d318af
#
_entry.id   3e5e16bf9cc79d7eb137fd5328d318af
#
_cell.length_a   1.000
_cell.length_b   1.000
_cell.length_c   1.000
_cell.angle_alpha   90.00
_cell.angle_beta   90.00
_cell.angle_gamma   90.00
#
_symmetry.space_group_name_H-M   'P 1'
#
loop_
_entity.id
_entity.type
_entity.pdbx_description
1 polymer ?
#
loop_
_entity_poly.entity_id
_entity_poly.type
_entity_poly.pdbx_seq_one_letter_code
_entity_poly.pdbx_strand_id
1 'polypeptide(L)'
;LALNGATHDAAIAAWGLKGHYDGVRPISMIRYLAARGQSTNPDLPSYDTEGLPLVPNLIELITPGTTAPGQRHAALAGHEGEIAIRAWAGNPADPKTGTGGVAWILGVDWVPYQQATFVTPSFQGYPSGHSTFSRAAAEVLTGFTGSEFVPGGLDSWTTKPGQLRVEAGPTAPVTLQWATYYDAADMAGQSRLYGGIHIQSDDFNGRRIGSACGIEAWTLAQRYYAGRVGS
;
A
#
# COMPACT_ATOMS: atom_id res chain seq x y z
N LEU A 1 7.07 -9.49 26.54
CA LEU A 1 8.48 -9.21 26.26
C LEU A 1 8.84 -9.60 24.82
N ALA A 2 8.70 -10.87 24.40
CA ALA A 2 9.10 -11.35 23.08
C ALA A 2 8.43 -10.57 21.94
N LEU A 3 7.11 -10.38 21.98
CA LEU A 3 6.36 -9.65 20.96
C LEU A 3 6.86 -8.21 20.78
N ASN A 4 7.05 -7.49 21.89
CA ASN A 4 7.54 -6.10 21.83
C ASN A 4 9.00 -6.04 21.37
N GLY A 5 9.83 -7.03 21.76
CA GLY A 5 11.19 -7.15 21.26
C GLY A 5 11.21 -7.35 19.74
N ALA A 6 10.44 -8.30 19.23
CA ALA A 6 10.36 -8.58 17.79
C ALA A 6 9.87 -7.37 16.97
N THR A 7 8.86 -6.65 17.45
CA THR A 7 8.37 -5.45 16.75
C THR A 7 9.35 -4.29 16.84
N HIS A 8 10.12 -4.17 17.92
CA HIS A 8 11.20 -3.19 18.04
C HIS A 8 12.34 -3.49 17.07
N ASP A 9 12.80 -4.74 17.01
CA ASP A 9 13.85 -5.17 16.07
C ASP A 9 13.39 -5.00 14.61
N ALA A 10 12.14 -5.33 14.32
CA ALA A 10 11.51 -5.08 13.03
C ALA A 10 11.50 -3.58 12.68
N ALA A 11 11.29 -2.69 13.67
CA ALA A 11 11.38 -1.25 13.46
C ALA A 11 12.80 -0.83 13.08
N ILE A 12 13.81 -1.25 13.83
CA ILE A 12 15.21 -0.94 13.56
C ILE A 12 15.60 -1.41 12.15
N ALA A 13 15.28 -2.67 11.81
CA ALA A 13 15.59 -3.24 10.51
C ALA A 13 14.88 -2.48 9.36
N ALA A 14 13.56 -2.23 9.50
CA ALA A 14 12.80 -1.53 8.48
C ALA A 14 13.31 -0.10 8.26
N TRP A 15 13.55 0.67 9.32
CA TRP A 15 14.02 2.07 9.20
C TRP A 15 15.47 2.16 8.75
N GLY A 16 16.34 1.23 9.15
CA GLY A 16 17.69 1.11 8.61
C GLY A 16 17.70 0.92 7.10
N LEU A 17 16.86 0.00 6.59
CA LEU A 17 16.72 -0.26 5.16
C LEU A 17 16.03 0.90 4.42
N LYS A 18 15.05 1.57 5.04
CA LYS A 18 14.44 2.78 4.46
C LYS A 18 15.48 3.87 4.22
N GLY A 19 16.34 4.13 5.21
CA GLY A 19 17.43 5.12 5.06
C GLY A 19 18.49 4.71 4.05
N HIS A 20 18.76 3.40 3.92
CA HIS A 20 19.77 2.89 2.99
C HIS A 20 19.31 2.95 1.52
N TYR A 21 18.09 2.51 1.22
CA TYR A 21 17.59 2.42 -0.16
C TYR A 21 16.92 3.69 -0.66
N ASP A 22 16.50 4.56 0.23
CA ASP A 22 15.82 5.83 -0.07
C ASP A 22 14.67 5.69 -1.10
N GLY A 23 13.90 4.60 -0.98
CA GLY A 23 12.88 4.22 -1.96
C GLY A 23 11.74 5.23 -2.04
N VAL A 24 11.42 5.68 -3.24
CA VAL A 24 10.37 6.66 -3.52
C VAL A 24 8.97 6.08 -3.27
N ARG A 25 8.02 6.94 -2.87
CA ARG A 25 6.61 6.58 -2.72
C ARG A 25 5.87 6.58 -4.06
N PRO A 26 4.79 5.77 -4.22
CA PRO A 26 4.01 5.72 -5.44
C PRO A 26 3.54 7.09 -5.94
N ILE A 27 3.08 7.97 -5.06
CA ILE A 27 2.62 9.31 -5.45
C ILE A 27 3.72 10.12 -6.16
N SER A 28 4.94 10.10 -5.64
CA SER A 28 6.05 10.82 -6.25
C SER A 28 6.47 10.18 -7.57
N MET A 29 6.56 8.84 -7.61
CA MET A 29 6.95 8.12 -8.81
C MET A 29 5.93 8.27 -9.94
N ILE A 30 4.65 8.02 -9.66
CA ILE A 30 3.59 8.08 -10.68
C ILE A 30 3.50 9.48 -11.28
N ARG A 31 3.49 10.51 -10.44
CA ARG A 31 3.41 11.91 -10.89
C ARG A 31 4.63 12.32 -11.69
N TYR A 32 5.83 11.96 -11.23
CA TYR A 32 7.06 12.26 -11.94
C TYR A 32 7.09 11.60 -13.31
N LEU A 33 6.80 10.30 -13.39
CA LEU A 33 6.80 9.58 -14.66
C LEU A 33 5.69 10.07 -15.61
N ALA A 34 4.51 10.43 -15.07
CA ALA A 34 3.43 11.02 -15.86
C ALA A 34 3.81 12.38 -16.47
N ALA A 35 4.54 13.20 -15.71
CA ALA A 35 5.04 14.49 -16.21
C ALA A 35 6.08 14.34 -17.33
N ARG A 36 6.79 13.20 -17.38
CA ARG A 36 7.72 12.85 -18.46
C ARG A 36 7.00 12.43 -19.75
N GLY A 37 5.80 11.88 -19.63
CA GLY A 37 5.03 11.39 -20.77
C GLY A 37 4.89 9.87 -20.81
N GLN A 38 4.93 9.28 -22.01
CA GLN A 38 4.77 7.84 -22.22
C GLN A 38 6.07 7.19 -22.75
N SER A 39 6.31 5.92 -22.37
CA SER A 39 7.50 5.17 -22.78
C SER A 39 7.23 4.02 -23.75
N THR A 40 6.00 3.88 -24.23
CA THR A 40 5.59 2.69 -25.00
C THR A 40 5.83 2.83 -26.51
N ASN A 41 5.55 4.00 -27.08
CA ASN A 41 5.63 4.17 -28.53
C ASN A 41 6.31 5.48 -28.91
N PRO A 42 7.52 5.42 -29.55
CA PRO A 42 8.27 6.60 -29.96
C PRO A 42 7.57 7.44 -31.05
N ASP A 43 6.61 6.87 -31.76
CA ASP A 43 5.86 7.58 -32.82
C ASP A 43 4.67 8.38 -32.27
N LEU A 44 4.32 8.19 -30.98
CA LEU A 44 3.26 8.95 -30.32
C LEU A 44 3.79 10.19 -29.61
N PRO A 45 2.95 11.23 -29.43
CA PRO A 45 3.31 12.40 -28.66
C PRO A 45 3.81 12.09 -27.25
N SER A 46 4.62 13.00 -26.71
CA SER A 46 5.16 12.93 -25.34
C SER A 46 5.93 11.63 -25.04
N TYR A 47 6.64 11.11 -26.07
CA TYR A 47 7.51 9.96 -25.85
C TYR A 47 8.73 10.34 -25.02
N ASP A 48 8.96 9.59 -23.97
CA ASP A 48 10.15 9.66 -23.09
C ASP A 48 10.44 8.25 -22.58
N THR A 49 11.67 7.78 -22.70
CA THR A 49 12.09 6.46 -22.24
C THR A 49 11.90 6.24 -20.75
N GLU A 50 11.83 7.32 -19.97
CA GLU A 50 11.54 7.31 -18.52
C GLU A 50 10.09 7.67 -18.20
N GLY A 51 9.21 7.77 -19.20
CA GLY A 51 7.79 8.02 -19.02
C GLY A 51 7.02 6.80 -18.50
N LEU A 52 5.71 6.96 -18.30
CA LEU A 52 4.82 5.85 -17.95
C LEU A 52 4.59 4.92 -19.15
N PRO A 53 4.56 3.59 -18.94
CA PRO A 53 4.09 2.69 -19.97
C PRO A 53 2.59 2.89 -20.21
N LEU A 54 2.16 2.93 -21.48
CA LEU A 54 0.74 2.96 -21.80
C LEU A 54 0.13 1.58 -21.55
N VAL A 55 -0.98 1.55 -20.83
CA VAL A 55 -1.75 0.33 -20.51
C VAL A 55 -3.20 0.59 -20.90
N PRO A 56 -3.77 -0.10 -21.87
CA PRO A 56 -5.14 0.11 -22.32
C PRO A 56 -6.14 0.08 -21.15
N ASN A 57 -7.05 1.05 -21.13
CA ASN A 57 -8.06 1.25 -20.07
C ASN A 57 -7.52 1.54 -18.65
N LEU A 58 -6.22 1.79 -18.50
CA LEU A 58 -5.61 2.13 -17.22
C LEU A 58 -4.68 3.34 -17.29
N ILE A 59 -3.74 3.38 -18.25
CA ILE A 59 -2.80 4.48 -18.48
C ILE A 59 -2.80 4.80 -19.96
N GLU A 60 -3.29 5.97 -20.33
CA GLU A 60 -3.50 6.31 -21.72
C GLU A 60 -2.99 7.72 -22.05
N LEU A 61 -2.57 7.89 -23.30
CA LEU A 61 -2.28 9.21 -23.85
C LEU A 61 -3.61 9.93 -24.14
N ILE A 62 -3.74 11.15 -23.68
CA ILE A 62 -4.89 12.02 -24.01
C ILE A 62 -4.73 12.52 -25.42
N THR A 63 -5.75 12.32 -26.25
CA THR A 63 -5.74 12.74 -27.66
C THR A 63 -7.00 13.55 -28.00
N PRO A 64 -7.00 14.36 -29.07
CA PRO A 64 -8.21 15.06 -29.52
C PRO A 64 -9.41 14.13 -29.77
N GLY A 65 -9.15 12.89 -30.22
CA GLY A 65 -10.21 11.90 -30.40
C GLY A 65 -10.82 11.40 -29.10
N THR A 66 -10.01 11.27 -28.04
CA THR A 66 -10.48 10.79 -26.73
C THR A 66 -11.08 11.90 -25.84
N THR A 67 -10.81 13.17 -26.14
CA THR A 67 -11.38 14.34 -25.44
C THR A 67 -12.65 14.88 -26.09
N ALA A 68 -13.04 14.38 -27.26
CA ALA A 68 -14.29 14.79 -27.90
C ALA A 68 -15.51 14.56 -26.98
N PRO A 69 -16.59 15.32 -27.15
CA PRO A 69 -17.79 15.19 -26.32
C PRO A 69 -18.30 13.74 -26.27
N GLY A 70 -18.53 13.23 -25.07
CA GLY A 70 -18.97 11.86 -24.81
C GLY A 70 -17.88 10.78 -24.85
N GLN A 71 -16.63 11.15 -25.14
CA GLN A 71 -15.49 10.24 -25.11
C GLN A 71 -14.92 10.12 -23.70
N ARG A 72 -14.09 9.07 -23.47
CA ARG A 72 -13.61 8.68 -22.13
C ARG A 72 -12.76 9.75 -21.43
N HIS A 73 -12.06 10.61 -22.18
CA HIS A 73 -11.25 11.70 -21.64
C HIS A 73 -11.91 13.08 -21.82
N ALA A 74 -13.21 13.15 -22.07
CA ALA A 74 -13.90 14.42 -22.32
C ALA A 74 -13.72 15.44 -21.19
N ALA A 75 -13.64 14.99 -19.93
CA ALA A 75 -13.37 15.84 -18.77
C ALA A 75 -11.91 16.36 -18.70
N LEU A 76 -11.02 15.84 -19.54
CA LEU A 76 -9.61 16.23 -19.63
C LEU A 76 -9.30 17.00 -20.92
N ALA A 77 -10.32 17.60 -21.56
CA ALA A 77 -10.12 18.45 -22.73
C ALA A 77 -9.20 19.63 -22.42
N GLY A 78 -8.24 19.90 -23.32
CA GLY A 78 -7.20 20.90 -23.11
C GLY A 78 -5.88 20.32 -22.56
N HIS A 79 -5.84 19.02 -22.27
CA HIS A 79 -4.65 18.29 -21.81
C HIS A 79 -4.17 17.25 -22.84
N GLU A 80 -4.46 17.48 -24.13
CA GLU A 80 -4.01 16.59 -25.19
C GLU A 80 -2.48 16.50 -25.21
N GLY A 81 -1.97 15.28 -25.26
CA GLY A 81 -0.54 15.00 -25.16
C GLY A 81 -0.08 14.61 -23.74
N GLU A 82 -0.88 14.84 -22.72
CA GLU A 82 -0.58 14.40 -21.36
C GLU A 82 -1.07 12.97 -21.09
N ILE A 83 -0.71 12.42 -19.92
CA ILE A 83 -1.07 11.05 -19.53
C ILE A 83 -2.31 11.08 -18.63
N ALA A 84 -3.34 10.34 -19.04
CA ALA A 84 -4.49 10.04 -18.22
C ALA A 84 -4.29 8.70 -17.50
N ILE A 85 -4.71 8.63 -16.23
CA ILE A 85 -4.74 7.40 -15.43
C ILE A 85 -6.17 7.17 -14.97
N ARG A 86 -6.66 5.94 -15.11
CA ARG A 86 -7.95 5.53 -14.56
C ARG A 86 -7.75 5.12 -13.11
N ALA A 87 -8.08 6.01 -12.19
CA ALA A 87 -7.81 5.85 -10.78
C ALA A 87 -8.92 6.45 -9.91
N TRP A 88 -8.79 6.31 -8.60
CA TRP A 88 -9.64 7.03 -7.66
C TRP A 88 -9.53 8.53 -7.89
N ALA A 89 -10.68 9.19 -7.98
CA ALA A 89 -10.76 10.59 -8.36
C ALA A 89 -10.37 11.58 -7.23
N GLY A 90 -9.97 11.05 -6.08
CA GLY A 90 -9.56 11.83 -4.92
C GLY A 90 -10.64 11.96 -3.86
N ASN A 91 -10.34 12.70 -2.79
CA ASN A 91 -11.24 12.89 -1.66
C ASN A 91 -12.49 13.65 -2.08
N PRO A 92 -13.70 13.16 -1.74
CA PRO A 92 -14.92 13.94 -1.93
C PRO A 92 -14.92 15.18 -1.02
N ALA A 93 -15.71 16.19 -1.39
CA ALA A 93 -15.82 17.43 -0.61
C ALA A 93 -16.28 17.17 0.84
N ASP A 94 -17.18 16.20 1.03
CA ASP A 94 -17.58 15.71 2.34
C ASP A 94 -17.41 14.17 2.40
N PRO A 95 -16.43 13.66 3.13
CA PRO A 95 -16.19 12.22 3.22
C PRO A 95 -17.27 11.43 3.97
N LYS A 96 -18.21 12.08 4.64
CA LYS A 96 -19.34 11.43 5.30
C LYS A 96 -20.49 11.10 4.34
N THR A 97 -20.64 11.89 3.29
CA THR A 97 -21.78 11.79 2.37
C THR A 97 -21.38 11.55 0.93
N GLY A 98 -20.12 11.84 0.56
CA GLY A 98 -19.61 11.71 -0.80
C GLY A 98 -18.68 10.53 -1.00
N THR A 99 -18.54 10.10 -2.25
CA THR A 99 -17.56 9.10 -2.71
C THR A 99 -16.71 9.70 -3.84
N GLY A 100 -15.40 9.41 -3.86
CA GLY A 100 -14.51 9.85 -4.94
C GLY A 100 -14.79 9.11 -6.24
N GLY A 101 -15.09 7.82 -6.14
CA GLY A 101 -15.28 6.97 -7.31
C GLY A 101 -14.00 6.76 -8.12
N VAL A 102 -14.15 6.11 -9.29
CA VAL A 102 -13.06 5.91 -10.25
C VAL A 102 -13.34 6.75 -11.50
N ALA A 103 -12.36 7.56 -11.91
CA ALA A 103 -12.44 8.39 -13.11
C ALA A 103 -11.10 8.38 -13.86
N TRP A 104 -11.11 8.94 -15.07
CA TRP A 104 -9.89 9.33 -15.75
C TRP A 104 -9.42 10.66 -15.17
N ILE A 105 -8.21 10.69 -14.64
CA ILE A 105 -7.56 11.86 -14.06
C ILE A 105 -6.21 12.09 -14.75
N LEU A 106 -5.65 13.28 -14.62
CA LEU A 106 -4.28 13.51 -15.06
C LEU A 106 -3.31 12.70 -14.21
N GLY A 107 -2.33 12.06 -14.83
CA GLY A 107 -1.33 11.27 -14.11
C GLY A 107 -0.51 12.10 -13.12
N VAL A 108 -0.29 13.37 -13.44
CA VAL A 108 0.38 14.34 -12.56
C VAL A 108 -0.44 14.71 -11.32
N ASP A 109 -1.74 14.48 -11.33
CA ASP A 109 -2.64 14.73 -10.21
C ASP A 109 -3.00 13.47 -9.41
N TRP A 110 -2.44 12.31 -9.80
CA TRP A 110 -2.72 11.06 -9.11
C TRP A 110 -2.49 11.16 -7.60
N VAL A 111 -3.43 10.63 -6.81
CA VAL A 111 -3.34 10.56 -5.35
C VAL A 111 -3.67 9.15 -4.86
N PRO A 112 -3.02 8.68 -3.78
CA PRO A 112 -3.33 7.41 -3.15
C PRO A 112 -4.68 7.47 -2.42
N TYR A 113 -5.31 6.30 -2.21
CA TYR A 113 -6.55 6.17 -1.45
C TYR A 113 -6.27 6.38 0.05
N GLN A 114 -6.14 7.65 0.43
CA GLN A 114 -5.82 8.11 1.78
C GLN A 114 -6.64 9.36 2.14
N GLN A 115 -6.71 9.68 3.44
CA GLN A 115 -7.30 10.94 3.89
C GLN A 115 -6.49 12.13 3.34
N ALA A 116 -7.17 13.23 3.00
CA ALA A 116 -6.52 14.45 2.51
C ALA A 116 -5.50 15.03 3.51
N THR A 117 -5.69 14.78 4.81
CA THR A 117 -4.80 15.22 5.88
C THR A 117 -3.57 14.32 6.09
N PHE A 118 -3.56 13.15 5.45
CA PHE A 118 -2.46 12.18 5.53
C PHE A 118 -2.31 11.43 4.21
N VAL A 119 -1.86 12.13 3.18
CA VAL A 119 -1.79 11.63 1.79
C VAL A 119 -0.83 10.45 1.66
N THR A 120 0.35 10.53 2.29
CA THR A 120 1.35 9.45 2.33
C THR A 120 2.27 9.65 3.53
N PRO A 121 2.87 8.59 4.11
CA PRO A 121 3.93 8.77 5.11
C PRO A 121 5.09 9.60 4.57
N SER A 122 5.62 10.52 5.39
CA SER A 122 6.69 11.46 5.02
C SER A 122 8.10 10.85 5.01
N PHE A 123 8.20 9.52 4.96
CA PHE A 123 9.46 8.77 4.91
C PHE A 123 9.41 7.72 3.80
N GLN A 124 10.55 7.15 3.45
CA GLN A 124 10.79 6.27 2.32
C GLN A 124 9.82 5.08 2.26
N GLY A 125 9.51 4.64 1.03
CA GLY A 125 8.58 3.53 0.78
C GLY A 125 9.13 2.18 1.22
N TYR A 126 10.29 1.82 0.72
CA TYR A 126 10.87 0.48 0.86
C TYR A 126 11.68 0.32 2.17
N PRO A 127 11.51 -0.83 2.88
CA PRO A 127 10.40 -1.79 2.82
C PRO A 127 9.14 -1.29 3.52
N SER A 128 8.00 -2.02 3.38
CA SER A 128 6.77 -1.69 4.10
C SER A 128 6.91 -1.97 5.60
N GLY A 129 6.76 -0.94 6.42
CA GLY A 129 6.78 -1.07 7.88
C GLY A 129 5.66 -1.96 8.41
N HIS A 130 4.42 -1.79 7.91
CA HIS A 130 3.28 -2.62 8.30
C HIS A 130 3.53 -4.10 8.04
N SER A 131 4.06 -4.44 6.86
CA SER A 131 4.38 -5.83 6.50
C SER A 131 5.48 -6.39 7.41
N THR A 132 6.49 -5.58 7.75
CA THR A 132 7.61 -5.99 8.61
C THR A 132 7.12 -6.24 10.05
N PHE A 133 6.40 -5.29 10.65
CA PHE A 133 5.91 -5.44 12.02
C PHE A 133 4.91 -6.57 12.16
N SER A 134 3.92 -6.64 11.25
CA SER A 134 2.85 -7.62 11.36
C SER A 134 3.38 -9.04 11.20
N ARG A 135 4.33 -9.25 10.26
CA ARG A 135 4.96 -10.56 10.09
C ARG A 135 5.81 -10.94 11.29
N ALA A 136 6.62 -10.03 11.86
CA ALA A 136 7.40 -10.29 13.05
C ALA A 136 6.51 -10.68 14.24
N ALA A 137 5.36 -10.00 14.39
CA ALA A 137 4.38 -10.33 15.40
C ALA A 137 3.76 -11.72 15.18
N ALA A 138 3.41 -12.08 13.94
CA ALA A 138 2.84 -13.38 13.59
C ALA A 138 3.79 -14.53 13.93
N GLU A 139 5.09 -14.40 13.65
CA GLU A 139 6.11 -15.41 14.01
C GLU A 139 6.17 -15.65 15.53
N VAL A 140 6.20 -14.55 16.30
CA VAL A 140 6.24 -14.67 17.78
C VAL A 140 4.95 -15.26 18.33
N LEU A 141 3.79 -14.84 17.83
CA LEU A 141 2.50 -15.37 18.29
C LEU A 141 2.39 -16.86 17.97
N THR A 142 2.78 -17.27 16.77
CA THR A 142 2.83 -18.68 16.36
C THR A 142 3.75 -19.48 17.27
N GLY A 143 4.96 -18.98 17.52
CA GLY A 143 5.91 -19.65 18.41
C GLY A 143 5.43 -19.73 19.86
N PHE A 144 4.77 -18.66 20.36
CA PHE A 144 4.27 -18.59 21.73
C PHE A 144 3.05 -19.50 21.97
N THR A 145 2.12 -19.54 21.02
CA THR A 145 0.91 -20.39 21.14
C THR A 145 1.13 -21.84 20.70
N GLY A 146 2.23 -22.11 20.00
CA GLY A 146 2.50 -23.42 19.40
C GLY A 146 1.63 -23.73 18.18
N SER A 147 0.94 -22.75 17.62
CA SER A 147 0.04 -22.90 16.47
C SER A 147 0.01 -21.60 15.66
N GLU A 148 -0.08 -21.71 14.35
CA GLU A 148 -0.30 -20.54 13.48
C GLU A 148 -1.75 -20.02 13.53
N PHE A 149 -2.69 -20.88 13.95
CA PHE A 149 -4.11 -20.54 14.02
C PHE A 149 -4.42 -19.65 15.23
N VAL A 150 -5.29 -18.69 15.03
CA VAL A 150 -5.80 -17.86 16.13
C VAL A 150 -6.62 -18.70 17.11
N PRO A 151 -6.62 -18.39 18.42
CA PRO A 151 -7.44 -19.10 19.39
C PRO A 151 -8.91 -19.05 19.00
N GLY A 152 -9.57 -20.21 18.97
CA GLY A 152 -10.94 -20.34 18.48
C GLY A 152 -11.06 -20.62 16.96
N GLY A 153 -9.96 -20.62 16.22
CA GLY A 153 -9.89 -21.04 14.81
C GLY A 153 -10.24 -19.99 13.78
N LEU A 154 -10.93 -18.93 14.17
CA LEU A 154 -11.28 -17.81 13.28
C LEU A 154 -11.44 -16.52 14.09
N ASP A 155 -10.82 -15.45 13.63
CA ASP A 155 -11.05 -14.10 14.12
C ASP A 155 -11.67 -13.22 13.04
N SER A 156 -12.36 -12.16 13.43
CA SER A 156 -13.04 -11.29 12.48
C SER A 156 -13.16 -9.85 12.97
N TRP A 157 -13.21 -8.95 12.00
CA TRP A 157 -13.51 -7.55 12.22
C TRP A 157 -14.60 -7.09 11.25
N THR A 158 -15.66 -6.48 11.77
CA THR A 158 -16.76 -5.96 10.95
C THR A 158 -16.73 -4.43 10.92
N THR A 159 -16.55 -3.87 9.73
CA THR A 159 -16.74 -2.43 9.48
C THR A 159 -18.22 -2.19 9.16
N LYS A 160 -18.88 -1.33 9.94
CA LYS A 160 -20.30 -0.99 9.77
C LYS A 160 -20.47 0.08 8.69
N PRO A 161 -21.68 0.25 8.13
CA PRO A 161 -21.98 1.35 7.21
C PRO A 161 -21.57 2.71 7.76
N GLY A 162 -20.97 3.54 6.91
CA GLY A 162 -20.56 4.91 7.25
C GLY A 162 -19.31 5.00 8.15
N GLN A 163 -18.57 3.91 8.38
CA GLN A 163 -17.36 3.95 9.23
C GLN A 163 -16.06 4.27 8.49
N LEU A 164 -16.07 4.37 7.15
CA LEU A 164 -14.90 4.81 6.42
C LEU A 164 -14.60 6.29 6.73
N ARG A 165 -13.31 6.63 6.69
CA ARG A 165 -12.84 7.99 6.98
C ARG A 165 -12.41 8.76 5.73
N VAL A 166 -12.19 8.03 4.62
CA VAL A 166 -11.70 8.60 3.35
C VAL A 166 -12.87 9.09 2.51
N GLU A 167 -13.98 8.33 2.53
CA GLU A 167 -15.22 8.62 1.79
C GLU A 167 -16.42 7.91 2.44
N ALA A 168 -17.63 8.23 1.98
CA ALA A 168 -18.85 7.59 2.47
C ALA A 168 -18.80 6.07 2.15
N GLY A 169 -18.99 5.28 3.20
CA GLY A 169 -18.99 3.81 3.04
C GLY A 169 -18.62 3.07 4.32
N PRO A 170 -18.63 1.75 4.26
CA PRO A 170 -19.31 0.95 3.24
C PRO A 170 -20.82 1.14 3.29
N THR A 171 -21.55 0.75 2.23
CA THR A 171 -23.03 0.83 2.17
C THR A 171 -23.71 -0.32 2.91
N ALA A 172 -22.98 -1.43 3.12
CA ALA A 172 -23.39 -2.59 3.89
C ALA A 172 -22.24 -3.01 4.82
N PRO A 173 -22.49 -3.77 5.91
CA PRO A 173 -21.42 -4.28 6.75
C PRO A 173 -20.44 -5.12 5.94
N VAL A 174 -19.14 -4.89 6.14
CA VAL A 174 -18.04 -5.67 5.55
C VAL A 174 -17.27 -6.36 6.66
N THR A 175 -17.26 -7.69 6.65
CA THR A 175 -16.54 -8.50 7.61
C THR A 175 -15.27 -9.03 7.00
N LEU A 176 -14.13 -8.69 7.60
CA LEU A 176 -12.83 -9.28 7.32
C LEU A 176 -12.63 -10.44 8.27
N GLN A 177 -12.04 -11.55 7.78
CA GLN A 177 -11.80 -12.76 8.57
C GLN A 177 -10.41 -13.30 8.29
N TRP A 178 -9.82 -13.92 9.31
CA TRP A 178 -8.53 -14.60 9.20
C TRP A 178 -8.49 -15.79 10.16
N ALA A 179 -7.91 -16.89 9.70
CA ALA A 179 -7.74 -18.11 10.48
C ALA A 179 -6.38 -18.15 11.19
N THR A 180 -5.36 -17.54 10.59
CA THR A 180 -3.99 -17.54 11.08
C THR A 180 -3.50 -16.14 11.42
N TYR A 181 -2.48 -16.06 12.29
CA TYR A 181 -1.76 -14.80 12.52
C TYR A 181 -1.10 -14.28 11.24
N TYR A 182 -0.71 -15.18 10.33
CA TYR A 182 -0.14 -14.82 9.04
C TYR A 182 -1.17 -14.20 8.10
N ASP A 183 -2.43 -14.69 8.08
CA ASP A 183 -3.50 -14.06 7.29
C ASP A 183 -3.72 -12.62 7.71
N ALA A 184 -3.78 -12.38 9.04
CA ALA A 184 -3.92 -11.02 9.59
C ALA A 184 -2.71 -10.13 9.24
N ALA A 185 -1.49 -10.68 9.32
CA ALA A 185 -0.26 -9.97 8.97
C ALA A 185 -0.21 -9.63 7.48
N ASP A 186 -0.62 -10.56 6.62
CA ASP A 186 -0.64 -10.38 5.17
C ASP A 186 -1.71 -9.37 4.76
N MET A 187 -2.88 -9.40 5.40
CA MET A 187 -3.93 -8.40 5.20
C MET A 187 -3.46 -7.00 5.59
N ALA A 188 -2.72 -6.85 6.68
CA ALA A 188 -2.13 -5.58 7.09
C ALA A 188 -1.12 -5.06 6.05
N GLY A 189 -0.30 -5.92 5.45
CA GLY A 189 0.61 -5.59 4.35
C GLY A 189 -0.15 -5.18 3.09
N GLN A 190 -1.11 -5.99 2.65
CA GLN A 190 -1.92 -5.72 1.46
C GLN A 190 -2.74 -4.43 1.56
N SER A 191 -3.20 -4.07 2.76
CA SER A 191 -3.94 -2.82 2.98
C SER A 191 -3.16 -1.59 2.51
N ARG A 192 -1.82 -1.66 2.53
CA ARG A 192 -0.95 -0.57 2.08
C ARG A 192 -0.87 -0.46 0.57
N LEU A 193 -1.02 -1.59 -0.13
CA LEU A 193 -1.11 -1.63 -1.60
C LEU A 193 -2.46 -1.06 -2.06
N TYR A 194 -3.57 -1.49 -1.45
CA TYR A 194 -4.89 -0.91 -1.73
C TYR A 194 -4.95 0.59 -1.40
N GLY A 195 -4.25 1.01 -0.35
CA GLY A 195 -4.11 2.42 0.00
C GLY A 195 -3.23 3.23 -0.95
N GLY A 196 -2.51 2.59 -1.88
CA GLY A 196 -1.67 3.26 -2.89
C GLY A 196 -0.40 3.91 -2.33
N ILE A 197 0.09 3.49 -1.16
CA ILE A 197 1.27 4.10 -0.51
C ILE A 197 2.51 3.20 -0.46
N HIS A 198 2.37 1.96 -0.93
CA HIS A 198 3.42 0.98 -1.12
C HIS A 198 3.22 0.19 -2.41
N ILE A 199 4.30 -0.37 -2.95
CA ILE A 199 4.29 -1.30 -4.08
C ILE A 199 4.55 -2.73 -3.60
N GLN A 200 4.36 -3.70 -4.49
CA GLN A 200 4.45 -5.13 -4.16
C GLN A 200 5.81 -5.53 -3.56
N SER A 201 6.91 -4.99 -4.08
CA SER A 201 8.25 -5.27 -3.57
C SER A 201 8.44 -4.79 -2.12
N ASP A 202 7.82 -3.66 -1.74
CA ASP A 202 7.87 -3.14 -0.38
C ASP A 202 7.20 -4.11 0.60
N ASP A 203 6.03 -4.65 0.20
CA ASP A 203 5.25 -5.59 1.00
C ASP A 203 5.99 -6.93 1.17
N PHE A 204 6.35 -7.58 0.05
CA PHE A 204 6.99 -8.90 0.11
C PHE A 204 8.32 -8.89 0.85
N ASN A 205 9.17 -7.88 0.61
CA ASN A 205 10.43 -7.79 1.34
C ASN A 205 10.20 -7.41 2.80
N GLY A 206 9.20 -6.58 3.10
CA GLY A 206 8.78 -6.30 4.47
C GLY A 206 8.41 -7.58 5.23
N ARG A 207 7.61 -8.47 4.62
CA ARG A 207 7.25 -9.78 5.22
C ARG A 207 8.48 -10.64 5.47
N ARG A 208 9.41 -10.74 4.51
CA ARG A 208 10.65 -11.53 4.66
C ARG A 208 11.52 -11.02 5.80
N ILE A 209 11.70 -9.72 5.90
CA ILE A 209 12.47 -9.06 6.97
C ILE A 209 11.77 -9.29 8.30
N GLY A 210 10.45 -9.09 8.36
CA GLY A 210 9.66 -9.30 9.56
C GLY A 210 9.72 -10.73 10.07
N SER A 211 9.65 -11.72 9.16
CA SER A 211 9.79 -13.13 9.51
C SER A 211 11.15 -13.40 10.18
N ALA A 212 12.24 -12.93 9.59
CA ALA A 212 13.57 -13.10 10.18
C ALA A 212 13.67 -12.46 11.58
N CYS A 213 13.23 -11.22 11.74
CA CYS A 213 13.22 -10.54 13.04
C CYS A 213 12.37 -11.29 14.08
N GLY A 214 11.19 -11.76 13.69
CA GLY A 214 10.28 -12.49 14.59
C GLY A 214 10.85 -13.80 15.08
N ILE A 215 11.42 -14.61 14.18
CA ILE A 215 12.04 -15.89 14.49
C ILE A 215 13.23 -15.71 15.44
N GLU A 216 14.12 -14.76 15.15
CA GLU A 216 15.30 -14.50 15.98
C GLU A 216 14.91 -13.96 17.37
N ALA A 217 13.97 -13.01 17.43
CA ALA A 217 13.48 -12.49 18.70
C ALA A 217 12.79 -13.57 19.56
N TRP A 218 12.01 -14.45 18.94
CA TRP A 218 11.41 -15.59 19.63
C TRP A 218 12.47 -16.57 20.16
N THR A 219 13.44 -16.90 19.33
CA THR A 219 14.56 -17.79 19.70
C THR A 219 15.33 -17.21 20.89
N LEU A 220 15.62 -15.91 20.88
CA LEU A 220 16.28 -15.22 21.99
C LEU A 220 15.41 -15.25 23.26
N ALA A 221 14.13 -14.94 23.14
CA ALA A 221 13.19 -14.96 24.26
C ALA A 221 13.13 -16.34 24.94
N GLN A 222 13.12 -17.43 24.15
CA GLN A 222 13.15 -18.81 24.67
C GLN A 222 14.41 -19.10 25.48
N ARG A 223 15.59 -18.57 25.08
CA ARG A 223 16.82 -18.68 25.87
C ARG A 223 16.68 -18.01 27.24
N TYR A 224 16.12 -16.80 27.27
CA TYR A 224 15.87 -16.10 28.53
C TYR A 224 14.88 -16.84 29.43
N TYR A 225 13.78 -17.34 28.86
CA TYR A 225 12.79 -18.12 29.62
C TYR A 225 13.36 -19.41 30.18
N ALA A 226 14.34 -20.00 29.49
CA ALA A 226 15.06 -21.19 29.96
C ALA A 226 16.23 -20.88 30.92
N GLY A 227 16.43 -19.61 31.31
CA GLY A 227 17.55 -19.18 32.16
C GLY A 227 18.93 -19.23 31.50
N ARG A 228 18.98 -19.31 30.16
CA ARG A 228 20.23 -19.38 29.40
C ARG A 228 20.66 -17.98 28.95
N VAL A 229 21.13 -17.18 29.89
CA VAL A 229 21.57 -15.79 29.65
C VAL A 229 23.09 -15.80 29.51
N GLY A 230 23.64 -15.33 28.39
CA GLY A 230 25.08 -15.03 28.24
C GLY A 230 25.97 -16.18 27.75
N SER A 231 25.47 -17.04 26.89
CA SER A 231 26.32 -17.95 26.10
C SER A 231 26.37 -17.55 24.62
#